data_24ed34bf13ac50b5b44cc8e7c2fa2959
#
_entry.id   24ed34bf13ac50b5b44cc8e7c2fa2959
#
_cell.length_a   1.000
_cell.length_b   1.000
_cell.length_c   1.000
_cell.angle_alpha   90.00
_cell.angle_beta   90.00
_cell.angle_gamma   90.00
#
_symmetry.space_group_name_H-M   'P 1'
#
loop_
_entity.id
_entity.type
_entity.pdbx_description
1 polymer ?
#
loop_
_entity_poly.entity_id
_entity_poly.type
_entity_poly.pdbx_seq_one_letter_code
_entity_poly.pdbx_strand_id
1 'polypeptide(L)'
;IKLSTFCMLILLASISTATNIESANNKNIQPVIKQAVGNQSRPEKDRQRDIDRKPSEVMLFSGIKPGDVVADIGSAGGYYTRILSDIVGPKGHVYGFNGIEFARVFKNGNPTDPIAAERENVTSIMGTFNDPILPESIDVAIIILIYHDTHLTQLNIDTASMNSALFDALKPGGTLMIIDHKAEMGSGLRDVDKLHRIDKIFVKQEIENAGFRFIDESNILNHPNDLLTTMVMMPDIRGKSDRFIFKFMKPE
;
A
#
# COMPACT_ATOMS: atom_id res chain seq x y z
N ILE A 1 12.54 16.48 45.15
CA ILE A 1 12.54 17.12 43.83
C ILE A 1 13.82 16.72 43.05
N LYS A 2 14.12 15.40 42.86
CA LYS A 2 15.23 14.95 42.01
C LYS A 2 14.87 13.77 41.10
N LEU A 3 13.58 13.35 41.05
CA LEU A 3 13.16 12.20 40.22
C LEU A 3 12.69 12.59 38.80
N SER A 4 12.36 13.86 38.54
CA SER A 4 11.78 14.33 37.27
C SER A 4 12.81 14.50 36.14
N THR A 5 14.06 14.83 36.45
CA THR A 5 15.09 15.16 35.46
C THR A 5 15.70 13.90 34.80
N PHE A 6 15.69 12.76 35.50
CA PHE A 6 16.28 11.50 34.99
C PHE A 6 15.37 10.81 33.94
N CYS A 7 14.05 10.86 34.13
CA CYS A 7 13.08 10.32 33.14
C CYS A 7 13.08 11.11 31.82
N MET A 8 13.28 12.42 31.86
CA MET A 8 13.27 13.27 30.68
C MET A 8 14.53 13.06 29.80
N LEU A 9 15.68 12.76 30.41
CA LEU A 9 16.93 12.46 29.69
C LEU A 9 16.91 11.09 28.98
N ILE A 10 16.26 10.09 29.57
CA ILE A 10 16.12 8.76 28.93
C ILE A 10 15.16 8.83 27.74
N LEU A 11 14.08 9.62 27.82
CA LEU A 11 13.13 9.78 26.71
C LEU A 11 13.75 10.51 25.51
N LEU A 12 14.55 11.55 25.75
CA LEU A 12 15.26 12.29 24.70
C LEU A 12 16.36 11.47 24.03
N ALA A 13 17.04 10.60 24.77
CA ALA A 13 18.05 9.69 24.21
C ALA A 13 17.42 8.60 23.33
N SER A 14 16.25 8.06 23.70
CA SER A 14 15.54 7.05 22.90
C SER A 14 14.95 7.60 21.60
N ILE A 15 14.47 8.85 21.60
CA ILE A 15 13.98 9.52 20.38
C ILE A 15 15.15 9.81 19.42
N SER A 16 16.29 10.27 19.95
CA SER A 16 17.48 10.56 19.12
C SER A 16 18.11 9.30 18.50
N THR A 17 18.07 8.16 19.18
CA THR A 17 18.57 6.90 18.63
C THR A 17 17.63 6.32 17.59
N ALA A 18 16.31 6.39 17.77
CA ALA A 18 15.32 5.92 16.80
C ALA A 18 15.40 6.71 15.49
N THR A 19 15.47 8.04 15.55
CA THR A 19 15.62 8.89 14.34
C THR A 19 16.95 8.65 13.61
N ASN A 20 18.03 8.37 14.31
CA ASN A 20 19.32 8.05 13.69
C ASN A 20 19.33 6.67 13.02
N ILE A 21 18.68 5.67 13.60
CA ILE A 21 18.54 4.33 13.02
C ILE A 21 17.65 4.38 11.77
N GLU A 22 16.55 5.08 11.81
CA GLU A 22 15.63 5.24 10.67
C GLU A 22 16.31 6.00 9.51
N SER A 23 17.07 7.06 9.79
CA SER A 23 17.84 7.79 8.77
C SER A 23 18.97 6.96 8.17
N ALA A 24 19.62 6.10 8.94
CA ALA A 24 20.66 5.18 8.46
C ALA A 24 20.05 4.05 7.62
N ASN A 25 18.92 3.48 8.03
CA ASN A 25 18.20 2.47 7.26
C ASN A 25 17.71 3.03 5.93
N ASN A 26 17.18 4.24 5.91
CA ASN A 26 16.73 4.91 4.69
C ASN A 26 17.89 5.16 3.71
N LYS A 27 19.08 5.52 4.17
CA LYS A 27 20.26 5.67 3.30
C LYS A 27 20.70 4.36 2.66
N ASN A 28 20.57 3.24 3.35
CA ASN A 28 20.97 1.92 2.83
C ASN A 28 19.96 1.35 1.83
N ILE A 29 18.65 1.65 1.95
CA ILE A 29 17.61 1.12 1.08
C ILE A 29 17.41 1.93 -0.20
N GLN A 30 17.72 3.23 -0.21
CA GLN A 30 17.54 4.09 -1.38
C GLN A 30 18.18 3.55 -2.67
N PRO A 31 19.44 3.04 -2.68
CA PRO A 31 20.04 2.48 -3.89
C PRO A 31 19.26 1.27 -4.43
N VAL A 32 18.76 0.40 -3.55
CA VAL A 32 17.97 -0.79 -3.92
C VAL A 32 16.66 -0.36 -4.56
N ILE A 33 15.94 0.58 -3.95
CA ILE A 33 14.69 1.13 -4.49
C ILE A 33 14.94 1.78 -5.85
N LYS A 34 15.98 2.61 -5.97
CA LYS A 34 16.33 3.28 -7.24
C LYS A 34 16.64 2.27 -8.34
N GLN A 35 17.35 1.20 -8.03
CA GLN A 35 17.64 0.13 -8.96
C GLN A 35 16.35 -0.60 -9.39
N ALA A 36 15.48 -0.96 -8.45
CA ALA A 36 14.20 -1.63 -8.72
C ALA A 36 13.27 -0.78 -9.62
N VAL A 37 13.12 0.50 -9.29
CA VAL A 37 12.31 1.43 -10.08
C VAL A 37 12.94 1.67 -11.47
N GLY A 38 14.26 1.79 -11.56
CA GLY A 38 15.00 1.99 -12.80
C GLY A 38 15.18 0.73 -13.65
N ASN A 39 14.67 -0.42 -13.22
CA ASN A 39 14.82 -1.69 -13.94
C ASN A 39 14.17 -1.63 -15.33
N GLN A 40 15.00 -1.78 -16.37
CA GLN A 40 14.57 -1.68 -17.76
C GLN A 40 13.71 -2.86 -18.23
N SER A 41 13.69 -3.97 -17.48
CA SER A 41 12.79 -5.10 -17.77
C SER A 41 11.32 -4.79 -17.38
N ARG A 42 11.05 -3.74 -16.61
CA ARG A 42 9.69 -3.26 -16.36
C ARG A 42 9.04 -2.79 -17.65
N PRO A 43 7.76 -3.12 -17.91
CA PRO A 43 7.05 -2.66 -19.10
C PRO A 43 7.15 -1.14 -19.27
N GLU A 44 7.38 -0.67 -20.50
CA GLU A 44 7.49 0.76 -20.79
C GLU A 44 6.27 1.55 -20.34
N LYS A 45 5.06 0.99 -20.57
CA LYS A 45 3.80 1.58 -20.10
C LYS A 45 3.76 1.78 -18.57
N ASP A 46 4.47 0.96 -17.79
CA ASP A 46 4.56 1.10 -16.35
C ASP A 46 5.57 2.19 -15.97
N ARG A 47 6.73 2.22 -16.64
CA ARG A 47 7.76 3.26 -16.42
C ARG A 47 7.26 4.66 -16.78
N GLN A 48 6.42 4.80 -17.81
CA GLN A 48 5.78 6.07 -18.16
C GLN A 48 4.87 6.62 -17.05
N ARG A 49 4.33 5.74 -16.20
CA ARG A 49 3.48 6.12 -15.06
C ARG A 49 4.26 6.51 -13.80
N ASP A 50 5.58 6.32 -13.80
CA ASP A 50 6.42 6.60 -12.63
C ASP A 50 6.37 8.08 -12.24
N ILE A 51 6.23 8.98 -13.22
CA ILE A 51 6.11 10.43 -12.97
C ILE A 51 4.91 10.79 -12.08
N ASP A 52 3.78 10.10 -12.27
CA ASP A 52 2.54 10.35 -11.53
C ASP A 52 2.43 9.49 -10.26
N ARG A 53 3.19 8.40 -10.19
CA ARG A 53 3.13 7.43 -9.08
C ARG A 53 4.27 7.59 -8.07
N LYS A 54 5.35 8.28 -8.45
CA LYS A 54 6.53 8.53 -7.62
C LYS A 54 6.99 7.29 -6.84
N PRO A 55 7.20 6.15 -7.54
CA PRO A 55 7.38 4.86 -6.87
C PRO A 55 8.59 4.82 -5.94
N SER A 56 9.66 5.57 -6.22
CA SER A 56 10.83 5.60 -5.34
C SER A 56 10.49 6.18 -3.97
N GLU A 57 9.77 7.29 -3.93
CA GLU A 57 9.38 7.97 -2.70
C GLU A 57 8.31 7.15 -1.95
N VAL A 58 7.37 6.56 -2.69
CA VAL A 58 6.32 5.69 -2.12
C VAL A 58 6.95 4.45 -1.47
N MET A 59 7.88 3.77 -2.15
CA MET A 59 8.56 2.59 -1.60
C MET A 59 9.45 2.96 -0.40
N LEU A 60 10.09 4.13 -0.42
CA LEU A 60 10.84 4.60 0.74
C LEU A 60 9.93 4.82 1.95
N PHE A 61 8.77 5.45 1.75
CA PHE A 61 7.78 5.65 2.80
C PHE A 61 7.19 4.33 3.34
N SER A 62 7.00 3.32 2.48
CA SER A 62 6.47 2.01 2.90
C SER A 62 7.36 1.34 3.95
N GLY A 63 8.67 1.53 3.87
CA GLY A 63 9.65 0.88 4.73
C GLY A 63 10.01 -0.55 4.31
N ILE A 64 9.54 -0.99 3.14
CA ILE A 64 9.86 -2.33 2.58
C ILE A 64 11.37 -2.43 2.31
N LYS A 65 11.95 -3.56 2.68
CA LYS A 65 13.40 -3.81 2.60
C LYS A 65 13.72 -5.20 2.05
N PRO A 66 14.96 -5.46 1.64
CA PRO A 66 15.40 -6.80 1.22
C PRO A 66 15.10 -7.86 2.28
N GLY A 67 14.55 -8.98 1.82
CA GLY A 67 14.17 -10.12 2.66
C GLY A 67 12.75 -10.07 3.22
N ASP A 68 12.00 -8.98 3.06
CA ASP A 68 10.62 -8.90 3.52
C ASP A 68 9.69 -9.82 2.72
N VAL A 69 8.66 -10.29 3.38
CA VAL A 69 7.49 -10.96 2.79
C VAL A 69 6.39 -9.92 2.64
N VAL A 70 5.96 -9.67 1.41
CA VAL A 70 5.05 -8.57 1.07
C VAL A 70 3.78 -9.10 0.41
N ALA A 71 2.61 -8.57 0.81
CA ALA A 71 1.34 -8.77 0.11
C ALA A 71 0.97 -7.49 -0.69
N ASP A 72 0.86 -7.64 -2.02
CA ASP A 72 0.37 -6.60 -2.95
C ASP A 72 -1.11 -6.87 -3.24
N ILE A 73 -1.99 -6.23 -2.48
CA ILE A 73 -3.44 -6.47 -2.51
C ILE A 73 -4.08 -5.64 -3.62
N GLY A 74 -4.76 -6.33 -4.55
CA GLY A 74 -5.24 -5.71 -5.77
C GLY A 74 -4.10 -5.39 -6.73
N SER A 75 -3.13 -6.31 -6.85
CA SER A 75 -1.90 -6.14 -7.64
C SER A 75 -2.14 -5.83 -9.12
N ALA A 76 -3.33 -6.14 -9.65
CA ALA A 76 -3.74 -5.95 -11.05
C ALA A 76 -2.63 -6.43 -12.03
N GLY A 77 -2.22 -5.59 -12.98
CA GLY A 77 -1.15 -5.91 -13.94
C GLY A 77 0.28 -5.87 -13.36
N GLY A 78 0.43 -5.81 -12.02
CA GLY A 78 1.69 -5.98 -11.30
C GLY A 78 2.67 -4.82 -11.42
N TYR A 79 2.16 -3.57 -11.50
CA TYR A 79 3.03 -2.40 -11.51
C TYR A 79 3.94 -2.37 -10.27
N TYR A 80 3.36 -2.49 -9.07
CA TYR A 80 4.14 -2.53 -7.83
C TYR A 80 4.74 -3.90 -7.57
N THR A 81 4.07 -4.99 -7.93
CA THR A 81 4.58 -6.37 -7.75
C THR A 81 6.00 -6.54 -8.31
N ARG A 82 6.28 -5.99 -9.51
CA ARG A 82 7.63 -6.04 -10.12
C ARG A 82 8.66 -5.25 -9.32
N ILE A 83 8.31 -4.05 -8.89
CA ILE A 83 9.18 -3.19 -8.07
C ILE A 83 9.46 -3.86 -6.72
N LEU A 84 8.43 -4.38 -6.08
CA LEU A 84 8.51 -5.09 -4.79
C LEU A 84 9.41 -6.32 -4.89
N SER A 85 9.21 -7.16 -5.92
CA SER A 85 10.03 -8.34 -6.17
C SER A 85 11.52 -7.98 -6.30
N ASP A 86 11.85 -6.89 -7.01
CA ASP A 86 13.22 -6.41 -7.14
C ASP A 86 13.77 -5.85 -5.81
N ILE A 87 12.94 -5.21 -4.97
CA ILE A 87 13.36 -4.66 -3.66
C ILE A 87 13.60 -5.78 -2.66
N VAL A 88 12.65 -6.71 -2.50
CA VAL A 88 12.76 -7.77 -1.49
C VAL A 88 13.83 -8.79 -1.86
N GLY A 89 14.11 -8.96 -3.16
CA GLY A 89 15.15 -9.83 -3.68
C GLY A 89 14.90 -11.32 -3.40
N PRO A 90 15.92 -12.18 -3.60
CA PRO A 90 15.75 -13.64 -3.55
C PRO A 90 15.52 -14.21 -2.15
N LYS A 91 15.71 -13.44 -1.10
CA LYS A 91 15.44 -13.84 0.29
C LYS A 91 14.07 -13.40 0.79
N GLY A 92 13.40 -12.49 0.07
CA GLY A 92 12.04 -12.05 0.34
C GLY A 92 11.05 -12.68 -0.61
N HIS A 93 9.77 -12.35 -0.44
CA HIS A 93 8.71 -12.88 -1.28
C HIS A 93 7.60 -11.85 -1.49
N VAL A 94 6.92 -11.89 -2.65
CA VAL A 94 5.77 -11.04 -2.95
C VAL A 94 4.56 -11.90 -3.31
N TYR A 95 3.49 -11.75 -2.58
CA TYR A 95 2.18 -12.33 -2.90
C TYR A 95 1.34 -11.28 -3.61
N GLY A 96 1.15 -11.44 -4.93
CA GLY A 96 0.29 -10.58 -5.73
C GLY A 96 -1.13 -11.12 -5.72
N PHE A 97 -2.01 -10.50 -4.92
CA PHE A 97 -3.41 -10.91 -4.77
C PHE A 97 -4.33 -10.10 -5.68
N ASN A 98 -5.25 -10.78 -6.37
CA ASN A 98 -6.34 -10.17 -7.13
C ASN A 98 -7.68 -10.80 -6.75
N GLY A 99 -8.70 -9.95 -6.57
CA GLY A 99 -10.05 -10.41 -6.25
C GLY A 99 -10.80 -11.01 -7.43
N ILE A 100 -11.49 -12.12 -7.22
CA ILE A 100 -12.39 -12.73 -8.21
C ILE A 100 -13.55 -11.80 -8.57
N GLU A 101 -13.87 -10.83 -7.71
CA GLU A 101 -14.87 -9.80 -7.94
C GLU A 101 -14.54 -8.95 -9.17
N PHE A 102 -13.24 -8.85 -9.53
CA PHE A 102 -12.73 -8.17 -10.72
C PHE A 102 -12.52 -9.12 -11.91
N ALA A 103 -12.89 -10.40 -11.84
CA ALA A 103 -12.64 -11.38 -12.90
C ALA A 103 -13.22 -10.95 -14.26
N ARG A 104 -14.32 -10.18 -14.29
CA ARG A 104 -14.89 -9.63 -15.52
C ARG A 104 -13.97 -8.65 -16.25
N VAL A 105 -13.07 -7.98 -15.49
CA VAL A 105 -12.05 -7.06 -16.02
C VAL A 105 -10.83 -7.83 -16.51
N PHE A 106 -10.53 -8.98 -15.89
CA PHE A 106 -9.36 -9.81 -16.17
C PHE A 106 -9.65 -10.88 -17.23
N LYS A 107 -9.84 -10.45 -18.48
CA LYS A 107 -10.27 -11.31 -19.59
C LYS A 107 -9.37 -12.53 -19.86
N ASN A 108 -8.10 -12.48 -19.44
CA ASN A 108 -7.08 -13.51 -19.74
C ASN A 108 -6.58 -14.23 -18.48
N GLY A 109 -7.40 -14.34 -17.45
CA GLY A 109 -7.02 -14.94 -16.16
C GLY A 109 -6.38 -13.93 -15.20
N ASN A 110 -5.70 -14.42 -14.16
CA ASN A 110 -5.06 -13.55 -13.19
C ASN A 110 -3.90 -12.75 -13.83
N PRO A 111 -3.98 -11.41 -13.88
CA PRO A 111 -2.97 -10.61 -14.58
C PRO A 111 -1.57 -10.65 -13.92
N THR A 112 -1.45 -11.22 -12.72
CA THR A 112 -0.16 -11.41 -12.03
C THR A 112 0.50 -12.75 -12.41
N ASP A 113 -0.21 -13.72 -13.00
CA ASP A 113 0.36 -15.03 -13.39
C ASP A 113 1.62 -14.93 -14.25
N PRO A 114 1.69 -14.08 -15.31
CA PRO A 114 2.91 -13.95 -16.09
C PRO A 114 4.12 -13.47 -15.26
N ILE A 115 3.88 -12.66 -14.23
CA ILE A 115 4.94 -12.14 -13.37
C ILE A 115 5.47 -13.25 -12.46
N ALA A 116 4.58 -14.06 -11.89
CA ALA A 116 4.95 -15.21 -11.07
C ALA A 116 5.70 -16.28 -11.89
N ALA A 117 5.35 -16.44 -13.18
CA ALA A 117 6.08 -17.34 -14.07
C ALA A 117 7.52 -16.88 -14.40
N GLU A 118 7.79 -15.58 -14.34
CA GLU A 118 9.10 -14.97 -14.63
C GLU A 118 9.97 -14.75 -13.39
N ARG A 119 9.38 -14.78 -12.17
CA ARG A 119 10.03 -14.36 -10.93
C ARG A 119 9.78 -15.38 -9.82
N GLU A 120 10.81 -16.10 -9.41
CA GLU A 120 10.74 -17.15 -8.39
C GLU A 120 10.27 -16.65 -7.01
N ASN A 121 10.47 -15.35 -6.72
CA ASN A 121 10.04 -14.71 -5.47
C ASN A 121 8.68 -14.02 -5.59
N VAL A 122 7.85 -14.41 -6.56
CA VAL A 122 6.48 -13.91 -6.71
C VAL A 122 5.50 -15.07 -6.76
N THR A 123 4.45 -15.00 -5.97
CA THR A 123 3.29 -15.89 -6.04
C THR A 123 2.07 -15.09 -6.47
N SER A 124 1.38 -15.56 -7.51
CA SER A 124 0.11 -15.01 -7.97
C SER A 124 -1.04 -15.70 -7.25
N ILE A 125 -1.93 -14.93 -6.62
CA ILE A 125 -3.11 -15.43 -5.92
C ILE A 125 -4.35 -14.78 -6.53
N MET A 126 -5.38 -15.59 -6.78
CA MET A 126 -6.71 -15.13 -7.13
C MET A 126 -7.71 -15.73 -6.15
N GLY A 127 -8.41 -14.88 -5.40
CA GLY A 127 -9.36 -15.27 -4.36
C GLY A 127 -10.43 -14.22 -4.14
N THR A 128 -11.33 -14.42 -3.18
CA THR A 128 -12.29 -13.38 -2.82
C THR A 128 -11.65 -12.33 -1.91
N PHE A 129 -12.02 -11.06 -2.08
CA PHE A 129 -11.64 -10.02 -1.13
C PHE A 129 -12.28 -10.22 0.25
N ASN A 130 -13.42 -10.90 0.32
CA ASN A 130 -14.08 -11.16 1.60
C ASN A 130 -13.25 -12.03 2.55
N ASP A 131 -12.39 -12.89 1.98
CA ASP A 131 -11.47 -13.76 2.71
C ASP A 131 -10.21 -13.98 1.87
N PRO A 132 -9.31 -13.00 1.81
CA PRO A 132 -8.05 -13.14 1.07
C PRO A 132 -7.17 -14.16 1.79
N ILE A 133 -7.08 -15.37 1.23
CA ILE A 133 -6.21 -16.42 1.76
C ILE A 133 -4.75 -16.02 1.48
N LEU A 134 -4.14 -15.42 2.47
CA LEU A 134 -2.72 -15.03 2.47
C LEU A 134 -1.95 -15.94 3.44
N PRO A 135 -0.65 -16.19 3.21
CA PRO A 135 0.15 -16.87 4.20
C PRO A 135 0.26 -16.02 5.46
N GLU A 136 0.32 -16.67 6.60
CA GLU A 136 0.71 -16.01 7.85
C GLU A 136 2.16 -15.48 7.75
N SER A 137 2.48 -14.47 8.53
CA SER A 137 3.84 -13.92 8.60
C SER A 137 4.22 -12.93 7.49
N ILE A 138 3.27 -12.15 6.99
CA ILE A 138 3.52 -11.00 6.13
C ILE A 138 4.20 -9.87 6.94
N ASP A 139 5.29 -9.31 6.42
CA ASP A 139 5.97 -8.15 7.01
C ASP A 139 5.26 -6.85 6.62
N VAL A 140 4.86 -6.73 5.34
CA VAL A 140 4.19 -5.53 4.82
C VAL A 140 3.06 -5.92 3.88
N ALA A 141 1.88 -5.37 4.07
CA ALA A 141 0.79 -5.39 3.09
C ALA A 141 0.64 -4.00 2.45
N ILE A 142 0.38 -3.95 1.15
CA ILE A 142 0.05 -2.71 0.44
C ILE A 142 -1.27 -2.83 -0.30
N ILE A 143 -2.06 -1.76 -0.27
CA ILE A 143 -3.30 -1.60 -1.04
C ILE A 143 -3.20 -0.28 -1.80
N ILE A 144 -3.11 -0.32 -3.13
CA ILE A 144 -2.82 0.89 -3.90
C ILE A 144 -3.86 1.13 -4.98
N LEU A 145 -4.67 2.19 -4.81
CA LEU A 145 -5.70 2.67 -5.73
C LEU A 145 -6.78 1.62 -6.02
N ILE A 146 -7.15 0.85 -5.00
CA ILE A 146 -8.20 -0.18 -5.08
C ILE A 146 -9.02 -0.28 -3.78
N TYR A 147 -8.61 0.37 -2.69
CA TYR A 147 -9.35 0.28 -1.44
C TYR A 147 -10.78 0.83 -1.60
N HIS A 148 -10.95 1.96 -2.30
CA HIS A 148 -12.28 2.48 -2.63
C HIS A 148 -13.12 1.48 -3.43
N ASP A 149 -12.52 0.67 -4.28
CA ASP A 149 -13.24 -0.30 -5.11
C ASP A 149 -13.84 -1.45 -4.26
N THR A 150 -13.28 -1.74 -3.07
CA THR A 150 -13.88 -2.71 -2.14
C THR A 150 -15.21 -2.25 -1.57
N HIS A 151 -15.53 -0.97 -1.68
CA HIS A 151 -16.80 -0.36 -1.29
C HIS A 151 -17.77 -0.10 -2.45
N LEU A 152 -17.40 -0.51 -3.69
CA LEU A 152 -18.32 -0.40 -4.81
C LEU A 152 -19.57 -1.28 -4.56
N THR A 153 -20.72 -0.65 -4.56
CA THR A 153 -22.00 -1.33 -4.27
C THR A 153 -22.23 -2.58 -5.13
N GLN A 154 -21.78 -2.54 -6.38
CA GLN A 154 -21.94 -3.65 -7.33
C GLN A 154 -21.06 -4.86 -7.06
N LEU A 155 -19.99 -4.73 -6.29
CA LEU A 155 -19.04 -5.83 -6.00
C LEU A 155 -19.42 -6.63 -4.76
N ASN A 156 -20.23 -6.04 -3.86
CA ASN A 156 -20.71 -6.68 -2.63
C ASN A 156 -19.57 -7.31 -1.80
N ILE A 157 -18.47 -6.57 -1.64
CA ILE A 157 -17.32 -6.99 -0.84
C ILE A 157 -17.57 -6.64 0.63
N ASP A 158 -17.30 -7.57 1.52
CA ASP A 158 -17.22 -7.33 2.96
C ASP A 158 -15.83 -6.81 3.32
N THR A 159 -15.66 -5.50 3.22
CA THR A 159 -14.37 -4.84 3.48
C THR A 159 -13.90 -5.03 4.94
N ALA A 160 -14.83 -5.15 5.90
CA ALA A 160 -14.46 -5.41 7.29
C ALA A 160 -13.82 -6.81 7.45
N SER A 161 -14.39 -7.83 6.82
CA SER A 161 -13.80 -9.17 6.77
C SER A 161 -12.44 -9.18 6.08
N MET A 162 -12.30 -8.47 4.95
CA MET A 162 -11.01 -8.29 4.26
C MET A 162 -9.96 -7.68 5.20
N ASN A 163 -10.31 -6.59 5.88
CA ASN A 163 -9.38 -5.90 6.79
C ASN A 163 -8.96 -6.78 7.97
N SER A 164 -9.89 -7.59 8.50
CA SER A 164 -9.59 -8.57 9.54
C SER A 164 -8.62 -9.65 9.06
N ALA A 165 -8.84 -10.22 7.87
CA ALA A 165 -7.95 -11.21 7.29
C ALA A 165 -6.53 -10.65 7.03
N LEU A 166 -6.43 -9.40 6.58
CA LEU A 166 -5.14 -8.72 6.43
C LEU A 166 -4.44 -8.49 7.78
N PHE A 167 -5.22 -8.13 8.80
CA PHE A 167 -4.69 -8.00 10.16
C PHE A 167 -4.12 -9.34 10.65
N ASP A 168 -4.83 -10.43 10.46
CA ASP A 168 -4.41 -11.75 10.90
C ASP A 168 -3.14 -12.22 10.15
N ALA A 169 -3.07 -12.00 8.84
CA ALA A 169 -1.92 -12.38 8.01
C ALA A 169 -0.62 -11.63 8.35
N LEU A 170 -0.72 -10.40 8.86
CA LEU A 170 0.46 -9.62 9.24
C LEU A 170 1.08 -10.12 10.54
N LYS A 171 2.41 -10.10 10.60
CA LYS A 171 3.17 -10.29 11.85
C LYS A 171 2.84 -9.20 12.87
N PRO A 172 2.96 -9.45 14.18
CA PRO A 172 3.06 -8.38 15.17
C PRO A 172 4.16 -7.38 14.75
N GLY A 173 3.87 -6.09 14.79
CA GLY A 173 4.76 -5.05 14.25
C GLY A 173 4.77 -4.91 12.72
N GLY A 174 4.10 -5.80 11.98
CA GLY A 174 3.94 -5.71 10.52
C GLY A 174 3.09 -4.50 10.12
N THR A 175 3.30 -4.00 8.89
CA THR A 175 2.69 -2.73 8.45
C THR A 175 1.73 -2.91 7.29
N LEU A 176 0.69 -2.08 7.26
CA LEU A 176 -0.25 -1.93 6.15
C LEU A 176 -0.11 -0.52 5.58
N MET A 177 0.18 -0.40 4.28
CA MET A 177 0.17 0.87 3.57
C MET A 177 -1.02 0.95 2.62
N ILE A 178 -1.80 2.03 2.73
CA ILE A 178 -2.94 2.30 1.84
C ILE A 178 -2.70 3.60 1.10
N ILE A 179 -2.82 3.54 -0.23
CA ILE A 179 -2.85 4.72 -1.10
C ILE A 179 -4.18 4.72 -1.82
N ASP A 180 -4.93 5.84 -1.72
CA ASP A 180 -6.14 5.92 -2.51
C ASP A 180 -6.51 7.36 -2.91
N HIS A 181 -7.48 7.45 -3.84
CA HIS A 181 -8.02 8.68 -4.37
C HIS A 181 -8.89 9.37 -3.31
N LYS A 182 -8.47 10.58 -2.97
CA LYS A 182 -9.11 11.39 -1.94
C LYS A 182 -10.47 11.88 -2.38
N ALA A 183 -11.48 11.74 -1.53
CA ALA A 183 -12.76 12.42 -1.61
C ALA A 183 -12.80 13.64 -0.69
N GLU A 184 -13.88 14.41 -0.75
CA GLU A 184 -14.17 15.49 0.19
C GLU A 184 -14.22 14.96 1.62
N MET A 185 -13.61 15.69 2.56
CA MET A 185 -13.61 15.31 3.97
C MET A 185 -15.04 15.29 4.53
N GLY A 186 -15.40 14.21 5.22
CA GLY A 186 -16.74 13.98 5.76
C GLY A 186 -17.73 13.36 4.76
N SER A 187 -17.28 13.05 3.52
CA SER A 187 -18.14 12.40 2.52
C SER A 187 -18.33 10.91 2.73
N GLY A 188 -17.47 10.26 3.54
CA GLY A 188 -17.51 8.82 3.76
C GLY A 188 -17.41 8.03 2.44
N LEU A 189 -18.45 7.26 2.12
CA LEU A 189 -18.56 6.44 0.90
C LEU A 189 -19.36 7.10 -0.24
N ARG A 190 -19.85 8.34 -0.08
CA ARG A 190 -20.72 9.05 -1.04
C ARG A 190 -20.17 9.05 -2.47
N ASP A 191 -18.88 9.20 -2.62
CA ASP A 191 -18.22 9.46 -3.90
C ASP A 191 -17.61 8.20 -4.53
N VAL A 192 -17.71 7.03 -3.86
CA VAL A 192 -17.12 5.78 -4.31
C VAL A 192 -17.66 5.31 -5.65
N ASP A 193 -18.98 5.08 -5.74
CA ASP A 193 -19.60 4.53 -6.94
C ASP A 193 -19.51 5.45 -8.17
N LYS A 194 -19.49 6.76 -7.97
CA LYS A 194 -19.54 7.73 -9.06
C LYS A 194 -18.20 8.31 -9.46
N LEU A 195 -17.33 8.55 -8.47
CA LEU A 195 -16.08 9.26 -8.67
C LEU A 195 -14.84 8.38 -8.48
N HIS A 196 -15.00 7.15 -7.95
CA HIS A 196 -13.90 6.29 -7.52
C HIS A 196 -12.98 7.03 -6.56
N ARG A 197 -13.57 7.67 -5.54
CA ARG A 197 -12.89 8.41 -4.49
C ARG A 197 -13.45 8.03 -3.14
N ILE A 198 -12.60 8.04 -2.11
CA ILE A 198 -12.98 7.68 -0.75
C ILE A 198 -12.47 8.72 0.25
N ASP A 199 -13.28 8.99 1.29
CA ASP A 199 -12.88 9.89 2.37
C ASP A 199 -11.79 9.23 3.22
N LYS A 200 -10.63 9.90 3.31
CA LYS A 200 -9.50 9.38 4.06
C LYS A 200 -9.78 9.20 5.57
N ILE A 201 -10.68 10.01 6.14
CA ILE A 201 -11.04 9.89 7.56
C ILE A 201 -11.86 8.61 7.78
N PHE A 202 -12.77 8.30 6.85
CA PHE A 202 -13.50 7.04 6.87
C PHE A 202 -12.54 5.83 6.79
N VAL A 203 -11.61 5.82 5.84
CA VAL A 203 -10.61 4.75 5.70
C VAL A 203 -9.79 4.57 6.98
N LYS A 204 -9.33 5.68 7.57
CA LYS A 204 -8.57 5.63 8.81
C LYS A 204 -9.34 4.94 9.93
N GLN A 205 -10.59 5.33 10.15
CA GLN A 205 -11.45 4.75 11.19
C GLN A 205 -11.72 3.26 10.92
N GLU A 206 -11.99 2.89 9.68
CA GLU A 206 -12.29 1.52 9.31
C GLU A 206 -11.09 0.58 9.55
N ILE A 207 -9.88 1.02 9.20
CA ILE A 207 -8.66 0.26 9.43
C ILE A 207 -8.33 0.19 10.95
N GLU A 208 -8.52 1.28 11.68
CA GLU A 208 -8.34 1.27 13.13
C GLU A 208 -9.37 0.35 13.83
N ASN A 209 -10.60 0.26 13.32
CA ASN A 209 -11.63 -0.67 13.81
C ASN A 209 -11.24 -2.15 13.57
N ALA A 210 -10.44 -2.47 12.56
CA ALA A 210 -9.88 -3.80 12.33
C ALA A 210 -8.70 -4.15 13.27
N GLY A 211 -8.32 -3.23 14.18
CA GLY A 211 -7.27 -3.44 15.18
C GLY A 211 -5.92 -2.81 14.85
N PHE A 212 -5.76 -2.24 13.68
CA PHE A 212 -4.54 -1.55 13.30
C PHE A 212 -4.36 -0.23 14.07
N ARG A 213 -3.10 0.16 14.26
CA ARG A 213 -2.74 1.48 14.78
C ARG A 213 -2.22 2.36 13.65
N PHE A 214 -2.79 3.54 13.50
CA PHE A 214 -2.27 4.55 12.57
C PHE A 214 -0.86 4.99 12.98
N ILE A 215 0.07 5.04 12.02
CA ILE A 215 1.48 5.40 12.24
C ILE A 215 1.81 6.73 11.61
N ASP A 216 1.52 6.90 10.30
CA ASP A 216 1.96 8.07 9.56
C ASP A 216 1.11 8.33 8.30
N GLU A 217 1.15 9.57 7.82
CA GLU A 217 0.55 10.01 6.56
C GLU A 217 1.60 10.73 5.72
N SER A 218 1.59 10.49 4.41
CA SER A 218 2.48 11.18 3.49
C SER A 218 1.75 12.00 2.44
N ASN A 219 2.30 13.16 2.14
CA ASN A 219 1.83 14.10 1.11
C ASN A 219 2.54 13.93 -0.25
N ILE A 220 3.31 12.84 -0.44
CA ILE A 220 4.08 12.58 -1.68
C ILE A 220 3.20 12.67 -2.93
N LEU A 221 1.96 12.16 -2.85
CA LEU A 221 1.01 12.10 -3.96
C LEU A 221 -0.11 13.15 -3.88
N ASN A 222 0.10 14.23 -3.12
CA ASN A 222 -0.86 15.32 -3.07
C ASN A 222 -0.92 16.08 -4.40
N HIS A 223 -2.14 16.38 -4.82
CA HIS A 223 -2.47 17.22 -5.97
C HIS A 223 -3.48 18.28 -5.55
N PRO A 224 -3.05 19.39 -4.92
CA PRO A 224 -3.94 20.37 -4.30
C PRO A 224 -4.86 21.11 -5.27
N ASN A 225 -4.58 21.02 -6.58
CA ASN A 225 -5.43 21.61 -7.62
C ASN A 225 -6.57 20.67 -8.07
N ASP A 226 -6.63 19.44 -7.58
CA ASP A 226 -7.74 18.52 -7.81
C ASP A 226 -8.94 18.93 -6.95
N LEU A 227 -10.04 19.32 -7.60
CA LEU A 227 -11.25 19.78 -6.94
C LEU A 227 -12.08 18.64 -6.31
N LEU A 228 -11.63 17.38 -6.42
CA LEU A 228 -12.25 16.16 -5.89
C LEU A 228 -13.65 15.85 -6.46
N THR A 229 -14.09 16.54 -7.50
CA THR A 229 -15.44 16.44 -8.08
C THR A 229 -15.50 15.65 -9.39
N THR A 230 -14.33 15.28 -9.93
CA THR A 230 -14.23 14.56 -11.21
C THR A 230 -13.84 13.10 -10.96
N MET A 231 -14.47 12.19 -11.70
CA MET A 231 -14.16 10.76 -11.66
C MET A 231 -12.71 10.52 -12.10
N VAL A 232 -11.97 9.75 -11.31
CA VAL A 232 -10.50 9.65 -11.39
C VAL A 232 -9.96 9.07 -12.70
N MET A 233 -10.78 8.33 -13.45
CA MET A 233 -10.39 7.76 -14.75
C MET A 233 -10.60 8.71 -15.94
N MET A 234 -11.20 9.89 -15.73
CA MET A 234 -11.36 10.89 -16.80
C MET A 234 -10.00 11.39 -17.26
N PRO A 235 -9.80 11.62 -18.57
CA PRO A 235 -8.49 11.96 -19.15
C PRO A 235 -7.78 13.13 -18.47
N ASP A 236 -8.53 14.16 -18.07
CA ASP A 236 -7.97 15.40 -17.48
C ASP A 236 -7.42 15.20 -16.06
N ILE A 237 -7.93 14.18 -15.33
CA ILE A 237 -7.58 13.92 -13.93
C ILE A 237 -6.80 12.60 -13.72
N ARG A 238 -6.82 11.72 -14.71
CA ARG A 238 -6.17 10.42 -14.62
C ARG A 238 -4.66 10.56 -14.36
N GLY A 239 -4.19 9.95 -13.27
CA GLY A 239 -2.81 10.08 -12.80
C GLY A 239 -2.54 11.33 -11.96
N LYS A 240 -3.42 12.35 -12.00
CA LYS A 240 -3.27 13.66 -11.35
C LYS A 240 -4.28 13.91 -10.23
N SER A 241 -5.09 12.92 -9.89
CA SER A 241 -6.01 13.01 -8.75
C SER A 241 -5.25 13.20 -7.43
N ASP A 242 -5.83 13.96 -6.50
CA ASP A 242 -5.29 14.05 -5.13
C ASP A 242 -5.42 12.69 -4.43
N ARG A 243 -4.35 12.25 -3.78
CA ARG A 243 -4.27 10.94 -3.13
C ARG A 243 -3.68 11.07 -1.74
N PHE A 244 -4.24 10.33 -0.80
CA PHE A 244 -3.62 10.13 0.51
C PHE A 244 -2.75 8.89 0.51
N ILE A 245 -1.77 8.86 1.39
CA ILE A 245 -0.95 7.69 1.71
C ILE A 245 -0.96 7.53 3.21
N PHE A 246 -1.50 6.42 3.69
CA PHE A 246 -1.51 6.07 5.10
C PHE A 246 -0.63 4.86 5.38
N LYS A 247 0.03 4.87 6.53
CA LYS A 247 0.72 3.73 7.11
C LYS A 247 0.10 3.37 8.44
N PHE A 248 -0.21 2.11 8.58
CA PHE A 248 -0.71 1.51 9.82
C PHE A 248 0.23 0.38 10.26
N MET A 249 0.10 -0.06 11.49
CA MET A 249 0.87 -1.17 12.05
C MET A 249 -0.06 -2.09 12.86
N LYS A 250 0.14 -3.40 12.75
CA LYS A 250 -0.42 -4.37 13.68
C LYS A 250 0.33 -4.22 15.01
N PRO A 251 -0.36 -3.96 16.13
CA PRO A 251 0.28 -3.92 17.45
C PRO A 251 1.04 -5.23 17.76
N GLU A 252 2.06 -5.13 18.62
CA GLU A 252 2.82 -6.27 19.13
C GLU A 252 2.02 -7.11 20.12
#